data_f649be9bc6ffe23a6ead3210a62039f5
#
_entry.id   f649be9bc6ffe23a6ead3210a62039f5
#
_cell.length_a   1.000
_cell.length_b   1.000
_cell.length_c   1.000
_cell.angle_alpha   90.00
_cell.angle_beta   90.00
_cell.angle_gamma   90.00
#
_symmetry.space_group_name_H-M   'P 1'
#
loop_
_entity.id
_entity.type
_entity.pdbx_description
1 polymer ?
#
loop_
_entity_poly.entity_id
_entity_poly.type
_entity_poly.pdbx_seq_one_letter_code
_entity_poly.pdbx_strand_id
1 'polypeptide(L)'
;MALQKNKLKQDLINWIEKCKTEIKNTNDALQLFVDAYENYAKDAQDISGDYVLSYNKSSMFETLLNLPSQQSANDGAQIIENAIINFWNGATFKLLIPPPGTILPEISSTVIQNIVSGTLKSLLVPIFSNLNINTSDETRIDQLATVIDSVTKTIIVNCIGTNPSNPPSTIPIQGTIY
;
A
#
# COMPACT_ATOMS: atom_id res chain seq x y z
N MET A 1 11.29 9.35 3.36
CA MET A 1 10.20 9.55 4.37
C MET A 1 9.46 8.24 4.46
N ALA A 2 9.15 7.77 5.64
CA ALA A 2 8.40 6.52 5.83
C ALA A 2 6.92 6.68 5.47
N LEU A 3 6.22 5.56 5.29
CA LEU A 3 4.77 5.52 5.11
C LEU A 3 4.04 6.34 6.19
N GLN A 4 3.20 7.27 5.77
CA GLN A 4 2.52 8.19 6.70
C GLN A 4 1.00 7.99 6.66
N LYS A 5 0.46 7.37 7.71
CA LYS A 5 -0.99 7.19 7.87
C LYS A 5 -1.78 8.49 7.68
N ASN A 6 -1.27 9.61 8.21
CA ASN A 6 -1.97 10.90 8.12
C ASN A 6 -2.08 11.42 6.68
N LYS A 7 -1.09 11.15 5.83
CA LYS A 7 -1.16 11.45 4.40
C LYS A 7 -2.28 10.63 3.73
N LEU A 8 -2.28 9.32 3.96
CA LEU A 8 -3.35 8.45 3.45
C LEU A 8 -4.74 8.92 3.94
N LYS A 9 -4.89 9.21 5.24
CA LYS A 9 -6.13 9.74 5.81
C LYS A 9 -6.60 10.99 5.07
N GLN A 10 -5.71 11.96 4.86
CA GLN A 10 -6.06 13.24 4.21
C GLN A 10 -6.48 13.03 2.75
N ASP A 11 -5.76 12.19 2.02
CA ASP A 11 -6.08 11.88 0.62
C ASP A 11 -7.42 11.12 0.50
N LEU A 12 -7.73 10.25 1.45
CA LEU A 12 -9.03 9.56 1.51
C LEU A 12 -10.20 10.49 1.90
N ILE A 13 -9.96 11.49 2.76
CA ILE A 13 -10.95 12.54 3.04
C ILE A 13 -11.25 13.31 1.75
N ASN A 14 -10.22 13.77 1.05
CA ASN A 14 -10.36 14.48 -0.21
C ASN A 14 -11.08 13.63 -1.27
N TRP A 15 -10.81 12.33 -1.32
CA TRP A 15 -11.50 11.38 -2.19
C TRP A 15 -13.01 11.36 -1.91
N ILE A 16 -13.44 11.20 -0.64
CA ILE A 16 -14.89 11.18 -0.30
C ILE A 16 -15.55 12.52 -0.62
N GLU A 17 -14.91 13.64 -0.33
CA GLU A 17 -15.47 14.95 -0.62
C GLU A 17 -15.68 15.14 -2.11
N LYS A 18 -14.72 14.77 -2.94
CA LYS A 18 -14.86 14.79 -4.40
C LYS A 18 -15.95 13.85 -4.90
N CYS A 19 -16.06 12.65 -4.34
CA CYS A 19 -17.13 11.72 -4.68
C CYS A 19 -18.53 12.30 -4.40
N LYS A 20 -18.68 13.13 -3.36
CA LYS A 20 -19.96 13.78 -3.01
C LYS A 20 -20.29 14.96 -3.93
N THR A 21 -19.30 15.70 -4.42
CA THR A 21 -19.51 17.02 -5.04
C THR A 21 -19.26 17.04 -6.55
N GLU A 22 -18.29 16.28 -7.03
CA GLU A 22 -17.75 16.43 -8.38
C GLU A 22 -17.90 15.18 -9.25
N ILE A 23 -17.83 14.01 -8.64
CA ILE A 23 -17.74 12.74 -9.37
C ILE A 23 -19.11 12.18 -9.70
N LYS A 24 -19.32 11.87 -10.99
CA LYS A 24 -20.58 11.36 -11.50
C LYS A 24 -20.54 9.89 -11.94
N ASN A 25 -19.38 9.30 -11.99
CA ASN A 25 -19.24 7.90 -12.37
C ASN A 25 -18.32 7.12 -11.42
N THR A 26 -18.55 5.83 -11.33
CA THR A 26 -17.86 4.95 -10.40
C THR A 26 -16.37 4.81 -10.73
N ASN A 27 -16.01 4.76 -12.01
CA ASN A 27 -14.61 4.55 -12.42
C ASN A 27 -13.73 5.72 -11.96
N ASP A 28 -14.22 6.96 -12.07
CA ASP A 28 -13.49 8.13 -11.58
C ASP A 28 -13.30 8.09 -10.07
N ALA A 29 -14.34 7.63 -9.33
CA ALA A 29 -14.24 7.45 -7.88
C ALA A 29 -13.20 6.40 -7.50
N LEU A 30 -13.15 5.27 -8.21
CA LEU A 30 -12.16 4.22 -7.98
C LEU A 30 -10.76 4.68 -8.36
N GLN A 31 -10.61 5.43 -9.45
CA GLN A 31 -9.32 6.00 -9.85
C GLN A 31 -8.76 6.93 -8.78
N LEU A 32 -9.59 7.80 -8.21
CA LEU A 32 -9.15 8.68 -7.11
C LEU A 32 -8.76 7.92 -5.84
N PHE A 33 -9.42 6.80 -5.54
CA PHE A 33 -8.99 5.94 -4.43
C PHE A 33 -7.61 5.33 -4.71
N VAL A 34 -7.38 4.84 -5.94
CA VAL A 34 -6.07 4.31 -6.36
C VAL A 34 -5.00 5.38 -6.28
N ASP A 35 -5.30 6.61 -6.72
CA ASP A 35 -4.37 7.75 -6.67
C ASP A 35 -4.03 8.14 -5.22
N ALA A 36 -5.01 8.10 -4.31
CA ALA A 36 -4.80 8.34 -2.89
C ALA A 36 -3.86 7.27 -2.27
N TYR A 37 -4.10 6.00 -2.60
CA TYR A 37 -3.23 4.92 -2.14
C TYR A 37 -1.83 5.00 -2.75
N GLU A 38 -1.71 5.25 -4.06
CA GLU A 38 -0.43 5.45 -4.72
C GLU A 38 0.38 6.58 -4.08
N ASN A 39 -0.29 7.68 -3.78
CA ASN A 39 0.35 8.85 -3.17
C ASN A 39 0.95 8.54 -1.79
N TYR A 40 0.27 7.72 -1.02
CA TYR A 40 0.77 7.17 0.24
C TYR A 40 1.92 6.18 0.02
N ALA A 41 1.75 5.22 -0.90
CA ALA A 41 2.69 4.15 -1.15
C ALA A 41 4.04 4.62 -1.72
N LYS A 42 4.08 5.75 -2.44
CA LYS A 42 5.31 6.34 -2.97
C LYS A 42 6.35 6.71 -1.91
N ASP A 43 5.91 6.90 -0.68
CA ASP A 43 6.81 7.23 0.43
C ASP A 43 7.37 5.96 1.13
N ALA A 44 6.95 4.76 0.70
CA ALA A 44 7.42 3.51 1.26
C ALA A 44 8.93 3.35 1.08
N GLN A 45 9.57 2.94 2.15
CA GLN A 45 10.99 2.58 2.17
C GLN A 45 11.15 1.15 2.67
N ASP A 46 12.15 0.45 2.16
CA ASP A 46 12.56 -0.82 2.71
C ASP A 46 13.51 -0.64 3.90
N ILE A 47 13.95 -1.74 4.50
CA ILE A 47 14.86 -1.72 5.67
C ILE A 47 16.21 -1.07 5.39
N SER A 48 16.64 -0.98 4.12
CA SER A 48 17.87 -0.30 3.70
C SER A 48 17.67 1.20 3.48
N GLY A 49 16.43 1.67 3.52
CA GLY A 49 16.05 3.05 3.21
C GLY A 49 15.81 3.31 1.73
N ASP A 50 15.75 2.26 0.92
CA ASP A 50 15.46 2.35 -0.50
C ASP A 50 13.99 2.67 -0.73
N TYR A 51 13.71 3.61 -1.61
CA TYR A 51 12.34 3.99 -1.96
C TYR A 51 11.74 3.00 -2.97
N VAL A 52 10.41 2.88 -2.92
CA VAL A 52 9.69 2.11 -3.93
C VAL A 52 9.93 2.68 -5.32
N LEU A 53 10.33 1.81 -6.24
CA LEU A 53 10.63 2.16 -7.64
C LEU A 53 9.48 1.78 -8.58
N SER A 54 8.91 0.60 -8.39
CA SER A 54 7.80 0.11 -9.20
C SER A 54 6.76 -0.58 -8.36
N TYR A 55 5.52 -0.49 -8.80
CA TYR A 55 4.33 -1.11 -8.22
C TYR A 55 3.27 -1.28 -9.31
N ASN A 56 2.22 -2.05 -9.03
CA ASN A 56 1.24 -2.42 -10.04
C ASN A 56 -0.09 -1.67 -9.87
N LYS A 57 -0.06 -0.35 -10.13
CA LYS A 57 -1.24 0.53 -10.03
C LYS A 57 -2.41 0.06 -10.89
N SER A 58 -2.14 -0.37 -12.13
CA SER A 58 -3.17 -0.82 -13.05
C SER A 58 -3.90 -2.05 -12.53
N SER A 59 -3.18 -3.01 -11.96
CA SER A 59 -3.77 -4.22 -11.40
C SER A 59 -4.63 -3.93 -10.16
N MET A 60 -4.25 -2.94 -9.35
CA MET A 60 -5.09 -2.45 -8.27
C MET A 60 -6.42 -1.90 -8.81
N PHE A 61 -6.36 -1.01 -9.81
CA PHE A 61 -7.55 -0.42 -10.40
C PHE A 61 -8.48 -1.47 -11.02
N GLU A 62 -7.94 -2.38 -11.84
CA GLU A 62 -8.70 -3.48 -12.45
C GLU A 62 -9.40 -4.36 -11.41
N THR A 63 -8.74 -4.62 -10.27
CA THR A 63 -9.35 -5.38 -9.17
C THR A 63 -10.53 -4.61 -8.55
N LEU A 64 -10.38 -3.31 -8.35
CA LEU A 64 -11.42 -2.46 -7.76
C LEU A 64 -12.64 -2.27 -8.65
N LEU A 65 -12.54 -2.47 -9.97
CA LEU A 65 -13.71 -2.41 -10.87
C LEU A 65 -14.81 -3.42 -10.50
N ASN A 66 -14.49 -4.46 -9.73
CA ASN A 66 -15.46 -5.41 -9.22
C ASN A 66 -16.19 -4.92 -7.94
N LEU A 67 -15.73 -3.83 -7.31
CA LEU A 67 -16.28 -3.34 -6.04
C LEU A 67 -17.76 -2.91 -6.13
N PRO A 68 -18.21 -2.20 -7.19
CA PRO A 68 -19.59 -1.73 -7.28
C PRO A 68 -20.65 -2.83 -7.36
N SER A 69 -20.25 -4.05 -7.76
CA SER A 69 -21.15 -5.20 -7.86
C SER A 69 -21.37 -5.91 -6.52
N GLN A 70 -20.61 -5.56 -5.47
CA GLN A 70 -20.66 -6.27 -4.20
C GLN A 70 -21.81 -5.83 -3.35
N GLN A 71 -22.47 -6.79 -2.71
CA GLN A 71 -23.65 -6.58 -1.88
C GLN A 71 -23.37 -6.78 -0.38
N SER A 72 -22.16 -7.24 -0.04
CA SER A 72 -21.81 -7.48 1.35
C SER A 72 -20.51 -6.76 1.75
N ALA A 73 -20.44 -6.39 3.03
CA ALA A 73 -19.21 -5.84 3.62
C ALA A 73 -18.02 -6.80 3.49
N ASN A 74 -18.28 -8.11 3.58
CA ASN A 74 -17.27 -9.14 3.47
C ASN A 74 -16.65 -9.20 2.06
N ASP A 75 -17.48 -9.11 1.02
CA ASP A 75 -17.01 -9.16 -0.37
C ASP A 75 -16.29 -7.86 -0.75
N GLY A 76 -16.83 -6.72 -0.33
CA GLY A 76 -16.17 -5.43 -0.54
C GLY A 76 -14.80 -5.37 0.13
N ALA A 77 -14.69 -5.86 1.38
CA ALA A 77 -13.43 -5.94 2.10
C ALA A 77 -12.42 -6.86 1.40
N GLN A 78 -12.88 -8.01 0.85
CA GLN A 78 -12.03 -8.92 0.09
C GLN A 78 -11.47 -8.27 -1.18
N ILE A 79 -12.29 -7.51 -1.91
CA ILE A 79 -11.83 -6.84 -3.12
C ILE A 79 -10.78 -5.78 -2.80
N ILE A 80 -10.97 -4.99 -1.74
CA ILE A 80 -9.98 -3.99 -1.33
C ILE A 80 -8.68 -4.65 -0.89
N GLU A 81 -8.74 -5.74 -0.13
CA GLU A 81 -7.55 -6.51 0.23
C GLU A 81 -6.82 -7.00 -1.03
N ASN A 82 -7.52 -7.64 -1.95
CA ASN A 82 -6.94 -8.15 -3.19
C ASN A 82 -6.34 -7.03 -4.04
N ALA A 83 -6.98 -5.87 -4.10
CA ALA A 83 -6.48 -4.71 -4.84
C ALA A 83 -5.15 -4.21 -4.26
N ILE A 84 -5.03 -4.12 -2.94
CA ILE A 84 -3.79 -3.69 -2.27
C ILE A 84 -2.70 -4.77 -2.42
N ILE A 85 -3.03 -6.05 -2.28
CA ILE A 85 -2.09 -7.15 -2.56
C ILE A 85 -1.57 -7.06 -4.00
N ASN A 86 -2.45 -6.84 -4.97
CA ASN A 86 -2.07 -6.74 -6.39
C ASN A 86 -1.20 -5.51 -6.66
N PHE A 87 -1.42 -4.40 -5.95
CA PHE A 87 -0.56 -3.21 -6.06
C PHE A 87 0.91 -3.53 -5.71
N TRP A 88 1.14 -4.29 -4.65
CA TRP A 88 2.48 -4.65 -4.17
C TRP A 88 3.07 -5.90 -4.83
N ASN A 89 2.30 -6.60 -5.64
CA ASN A 89 2.77 -7.81 -6.30
C ASN A 89 3.86 -7.48 -7.32
N GLY A 90 5.07 -7.98 -7.08
CA GLY A 90 6.25 -7.69 -7.90
C GLY A 90 6.81 -6.27 -7.73
N ALA A 91 6.41 -5.53 -6.70
CA ALA A 91 6.98 -4.23 -6.40
C ALA A 91 8.48 -4.32 -6.13
N THR A 92 9.23 -3.31 -6.58
CA THR A 92 10.68 -3.19 -6.42
C THR A 92 11.04 -1.89 -5.73
N PHE A 93 12.19 -1.89 -5.05
CA PHE A 93 12.73 -0.74 -4.33
C PHE A 93 14.12 -0.43 -4.86
N LYS A 94 14.50 0.83 -4.83
CA LYS A 94 15.79 1.29 -5.32
C LYS A 94 16.32 2.45 -4.49
N LEU A 95 17.60 2.40 -4.15
CA LEU A 95 18.29 3.53 -3.54
C LEU A 95 18.37 4.71 -4.51
N LEU A 96 17.87 5.87 -4.09
CA LEU A 96 17.90 7.08 -4.91
C LEU A 96 19.31 7.69 -4.98
N ILE A 97 20.08 7.58 -3.89
CA ILE A 97 21.45 8.10 -3.79
C ILE A 97 22.28 7.08 -2.99
N PRO A 98 23.26 6.40 -3.60
CA PRO A 98 24.14 5.55 -2.84
C PRO A 98 24.93 6.39 -1.82
N PRO A 99 25.08 5.93 -0.56
CA PRO A 99 25.88 6.62 0.43
C PRO A 99 27.31 6.86 -0.07
N PRO A 100 27.90 8.04 0.17
CA PRO A 100 29.27 8.32 -0.24
C PRO A 100 30.25 7.28 0.29
N GLY A 101 31.04 6.69 -0.60
CA GLY A 101 32.05 5.68 -0.24
C GLY A 101 31.56 4.22 -0.27
N THR A 102 30.32 3.96 -0.62
CA THR A 102 29.81 2.60 -0.84
C THR A 102 30.07 2.15 -2.28
N ILE A 103 30.92 1.13 -2.45
CA ILE A 103 31.08 0.38 -3.71
C ILE A 103 30.13 -0.81 -3.67
N LEU A 104 28.84 -0.54 -3.59
CA LEU A 104 27.85 -1.60 -3.67
C LEU A 104 27.23 -1.53 -5.06
N PRO A 105 27.26 -2.62 -5.84
CA PRO A 105 26.42 -2.70 -7.01
C PRO A 105 24.98 -2.55 -6.54
N GLU A 106 24.26 -1.62 -7.14
CA GLU A 106 22.89 -1.34 -6.88
C GLU A 106 22.06 -2.59 -7.22
N ILE A 107 21.63 -3.29 -6.19
CA ILE A 107 20.76 -4.46 -6.33
C ILE A 107 19.39 -4.02 -5.88
N SER A 108 18.43 -4.02 -6.79
CA SER A 108 17.05 -3.72 -6.47
C SER A 108 16.49 -4.74 -5.48
N SER A 109 15.85 -4.26 -4.44
CA SER A 109 15.12 -5.11 -3.53
C SER A 109 13.69 -5.38 -4.03
N THR A 110 13.14 -6.54 -3.70
CA THR A 110 11.82 -6.96 -4.16
C THR A 110 10.95 -7.43 -3.00
N VAL A 111 9.64 -7.23 -3.14
CA VAL A 111 8.67 -7.82 -2.20
C VAL A 111 8.71 -9.35 -2.32
N ILE A 112 9.03 -10.02 -1.21
CA ILE A 112 9.05 -11.49 -1.11
C ILE A 112 7.88 -12.04 -0.31
N GLN A 113 7.28 -11.25 0.57
CA GLN A 113 6.06 -11.59 1.27
C GLN A 113 5.13 -10.38 1.25
N ASN A 114 4.04 -10.53 0.55
CA ASN A 114 2.96 -9.56 0.50
C ASN A 114 2.07 -9.67 1.75
N ILE A 115 1.03 -8.86 1.83
CA ILE A 115 0.00 -8.95 2.86
C ILE A 115 -0.54 -10.38 2.91
N VAL A 116 -0.61 -10.95 4.11
CA VAL A 116 -1.21 -12.28 4.30
C VAL A 116 -2.72 -12.19 4.02
N SER A 117 -3.20 -13.02 3.11
CA SER A 117 -4.61 -13.06 2.70
C SER A 117 -5.55 -13.25 3.90
N GLY A 118 -6.62 -12.50 3.95
CA GLY A 118 -7.60 -12.47 5.04
C GLY A 118 -7.27 -11.49 6.17
N THR A 119 -6.04 -10.98 6.24
CA THR A 119 -5.62 -10.08 7.34
C THR A 119 -6.31 -8.72 7.22
N LEU A 120 -6.15 -8.04 6.09
CA LEU A 120 -6.77 -6.74 5.87
C LEU A 120 -8.29 -6.86 5.80
N LYS A 121 -8.80 -7.89 5.11
CA LYS A 121 -10.22 -8.20 5.06
C LYS A 121 -10.86 -8.28 6.44
N SER A 122 -10.27 -9.04 7.35
CA SER A 122 -10.83 -9.24 8.70
C SER A 122 -10.95 -7.94 9.49
N LEU A 123 -10.08 -6.97 9.23
CA LEU A 123 -10.09 -5.65 9.86
C LEU A 123 -11.02 -4.65 9.14
N LEU A 124 -11.24 -4.82 7.84
CA LEU A 124 -12.15 -3.95 7.07
C LEU A 124 -13.63 -4.31 7.27
N VAL A 125 -13.95 -5.60 7.41
CA VAL A 125 -15.36 -6.04 7.57
C VAL A 125 -16.11 -5.31 8.69
N PRO A 126 -15.56 -5.13 9.91
CA PRO A 126 -16.24 -4.36 10.95
C PRO A 126 -16.48 -2.91 10.57
N ILE A 127 -15.55 -2.27 9.85
CA ILE A 127 -15.68 -0.88 9.41
C ILE A 127 -16.82 -0.75 8.40
N PHE A 128 -16.90 -1.66 7.44
CA PHE A 128 -17.94 -1.63 6.40
C PHE A 128 -19.31 -2.10 6.89
N SER A 129 -19.34 -2.99 7.88
CA SER A 129 -20.57 -3.47 8.50
C SER A 129 -21.18 -2.46 9.48
N ASN A 130 -20.38 -1.52 9.99
CA ASN A 130 -20.84 -0.52 10.93
C ASN A 130 -21.57 0.63 10.21
N LEU A 131 -22.87 0.44 10.00
CA LEU A 131 -23.76 1.43 9.40
C LEU A 131 -24.28 2.45 10.44
N ASN A 132 -23.62 2.61 11.59
CA ASN A 132 -24.03 3.58 12.59
C ASN A 132 -23.99 5.00 12.01
N ILE A 133 -25.15 5.57 11.80
CA ILE A 133 -25.36 6.90 11.22
C ILE A 133 -24.71 8.02 12.06
N ASN A 134 -24.40 7.76 13.33
CA ASN A 134 -23.75 8.71 14.22
C ASN A 134 -22.22 8.72 14.08
N THR A 135 -21.63 7.81 13.31
CA THR A 135 -20.19 7.81 13.04
C THR A 135 -19.87 8.74 11.89
N SER A 136 -19.05 9.76 12.11
CA SER A 136 -18.66 10.69 11.06
C SER A 136 -17.83 10.00 9.97
N ASP A 137 -17.88 10.52 8.76
CA ASP A 137 -17.04 10.05 7.65
C ASP A 137 -15.55 10.15 8.00
N GLU A 138 -15.14 11.21 8.69
CA GLU A 138 -13.76 11.37 9.14
C GLU A 138 -13.30 10.24 10.06
N THR A 139 -14.18 9.82 11.00
CA THR A 139 -13.87 8.70 11.90
C THR A 139 -13.72 7.39 11.14
N ARG A 140 -14.60 7.12 10.18
CA ARG A 140 -14.52 5.92 9.34
C ARG A 140 -13.26 5.90 8.48
N ILE A 141 -12.91 7.06 7.93
CA ILE A 141 -11.68 7.20 7.13
C ILE A 141 -10.43 7.04 7.98
N ASP A 142 -10.41 7.56 9.20
CA ASP A 142 -9.27 7.35 10.10
C ASP A 142 -9.10 5.87 10.46
N GLN A 143 -10.19 5.15 10.69
CA GLN A 143 -10.18 3.70 10.89
C GLN A 143 -9.65 2.98 9.64
N LEU A 144 -10.16 3.33 8.45
CA LEU A 144 -9.73 2.76 7.18
C LEU A 144 -8.24 3.00 6.93
N ALA A 145 -7.78 4.24 7.07
CA ALA A 145 -6.37 4.59 6.91
C ALA A 145 -5.47 3.87 7.92
N THR A 146 -5.92 3.73 9.18
CA THR A 146 -5.18 3.04 10.23
C THR A 146 -5.00 1.56 9.90
N VAL A 147 -6.06 0.90 9.46
CA VAL A 147 -6.02 -0.53 9.11
C VAL A 147 -5.15 -0.76 7.88
N ILE A 148 -5.33 0.04 6.83
CA ILE A 148 -4.51 -0.06 5.60
C ILE A 148 -3.03 0.18 5.92
N ASP A 149 -2.69 1.23 6.67
CA ASP A 149 -1.31 1.55 7.04
C ASP A 149 -0.66 0.42 7.85
N SER A 150 -1.35 -0.08 8.87
CA SER A 150 -0.84 -1.14 9.73
C SER A 150 -0.55 -2.44 8.96
N VAL A 151 -1.44 -2.82 8.05
CA VAL A 151 -1.28 -4.05 7.26
C VAL A 151 -0.27 -3.87 6.14
N THR A 152 -0.23 -2.70 5.47
CA THR A 152 0.80 -2.41 4.46
C THR A 152 2.21 -2.54 5.05
N LYS A 153 2.42 -2.08 6.27
CA LYS A 153 3.72 -2.19 7.00
C LYS A 153 4.12 -3.62 7.37
N THR A 154 3.29 -4.63 7.13
CA THR A 154 3.67 -6.05 7.29
C THR A 154 4.33 -6.67 6.07
N ILE A 155 4.36 -5.96 4.94
CA ILE A 155 5.00 -6.43 3.70
C ILE A 155 6.50 -6.60 3.94
N ILE A 156 7.04 -7.76 3.54
CA ILE A 156 8.46 -8.06 3.68
C ILE A 156 9.16 -7.92 2.33
N VAL A 157 10.26 -7.19 2.36
CA VAL A 157 11.14 -6.95 1.22
C VAL A 157 12.46 -7.67 1.46
N ASN A 158 13.00 -8.26 0.41
CA ASN A 158 14.35 -8.83 0.41
C ASN A 158 15.30 -7.88 -0.29
N CYS A 159 16.23 -7.33 0.49
CA CYS A 159 17.32 -6.50 0.00
C CYS A 159 18.56 -7.38 -0.12
N ILE A 160 19.26 -7.33 -1.24
CA ILE A 160 20.50 -8.07 -1.40
C ILE A 160 21.67 -7.11 -1.20
N GLY A 161 22.33 -7.22 -0.05
CA GLY A 161 23.57 -6.52 0.24
C GLY A 161 24.80 -7.32 -0.25
N THR A 162 25.93 -6.65 -0.49
CA THR A 162 27.23 -7.30 -0.72
C THR A 162 28.11 -7.13 0.50
N ASN A 163 28.66 -8.24 1.00
CA ASN A 163 29.74 -8.19 1.97
C ASN A 163 31.06 -7.91 1.19
N PRO A 164 31.83 -6.86 1.55
CA PRO A 164 33.10 -6.55 0.88
C PRO A 164 34.25 -7.53 1.19
N SER A 165 33.96 -8.68 1.82
CA SER A 165 34.96 -9.75 2.01
C SER A 165 35.55 -10.22 0.67
N ASN A 166 36.75 -10.77 0.67
CA ASN A 166 37.38 -11.27 -0.52
C ASN A 166 37.35 -12.83 -0.55
N PRO A 167 36.55 -13.49 -1.42
CA PRO A 167 35.70 -12.91 -2.48
C PRO A 167 34.42 -12.26 -1.91
N PRO A 168 33.82 -11.27 -2.60
CA PRO A 168 32.60 -10.63 -2.17
C PRO A 168 31.46 -11.66 -2.16
N SER A 169 30.68 -11.67 -1.09
CA SER A 169 29.50 -12.52 -0.93
C SER A 169 28.22 -11.69 -0.83
N THR A 170 27.12 -12.20 -1.37
CA THR A 170 25.81 -11.59 -1.22
C THR A 170 25.17 -12.01 0.09
N ILE A 171 24.66 -11.05 0.84
CA ILE A 171 23.91 -11.30 2.09
C ILE A 171 22.49 -10.80 1.87
N PRO A 172 21.48 -11.68 1.92
CA PRO A 172 20.09 -11.25 1.91
C PRO A 172 19.74 -10.59 3.27
N ILE A 173 19.17 -9.41 3.20
CA ILE A 173 18.61 -8.69 4.36
C ILE A 173 17.10 -8.60 4.13
N GLN A 174 16.33 -9.10 5.09
CA GLN A 174 14.88 -9.08 5.01
C GLN A 174 14.30 -8.17 6.08
N GLY A 175 13.31 -7.39 5.73
CA GLY A 175 12.62 -6.52 6.66
C GLY A 175 11.31 -5.99 6.10
N THR A 176 10.50 -5.44 6.99
CA THR A 176 9.22 -4.82 6.62
C THR A 176 9.46 -3.45 6.00
N ILE A 177 8.51 -3.02 5.17
CA ILE A 177 8.46 -1.63 4.68
C ILE A 177 7.98 -0.69 5.79
N TYR A 178 8.36 0.57 5.70
CA TYR A 178 7.95 1.63 6.63
C TYR A 178 7.73 2.97 5.92
#